data_88b4fdd08719bb4c0477b9f5cf66451f
#
_entry.id   88b4fdd08719bb4c0477b9f5cf66451f
#
_cell.length_a   1.000
_cell.length_b   1.000
_cell.length_c   1.000
_cell.angle_alpha   90.00
_cell.angle_beta   90.00
_cell.angle_gamma   90.00
#
_symmetry.space_group_name_H-M   'P 1'
#
loop_
_entity.id
_entity.type
_entity.pdbx_description
1 polymer ?
#
loop_
_entity_poly.entity_id
_entity_poly.type
_entity_poly.pdbx_seq_one_letter_code
_entity_poly.pdbx_strand_id
1 'polypeptide(L)'
;MKKTKLYIISVLAVLLLSTILYPKHQAHAVTEEAWDNAVTVYGAALQNNSSAKDATSNLLGTKNSDKTTYVTADDLNKYLNMQSSNDVLKSSIRITKTSKGSGLNLTINQDQGQITKVTKDTYKNALMTAGIQDADVTIASSEDVTGESALAGVYKAFEEQGEEVDSSRTQVAQEELSTINQITEENKGQEGFSQSQLNKTIAESKQAVAEKSGNVTINEITNIVNQKIEDNGLTNVINDNQINMIVNVIDKAQKDGVFSGENAKDFINNSKDYVNDLVKSDEFKDAKKKAEDLGNDIKDKLQDEGFWDKIVNAIKDIFNSIANLFK
;
A
#
# COMPACT_ATOMS: atom_id res chain seq x y z
N MET A 1 54.21 -30.65 -15.13
CA MET A 1 52.92 -31.15 -14.62
C MET A 1 52.61 -30.81 -13.15
N LYS A 2 53.56 -30.72 -12.22
CA LYS A 2 53.24 -30.37 -10.80
C LYS A 2 52.93 -28.90 -10.57
N LYS A 3 53.51 -27.95 -11.31
CA LYS A 3 53.26 -26.51 -11.17
C LYS A 3 51.88 -26.07 -11.69
N THR A 4 51.41 -26.67 -12.79
CA THR A 4 50.06 -26.40 -13.38
C THR A 4 48.91 -26.89 -12.48
N LYS A 5 49.11 -28.00 -11.79
CA LYS A 5 48.09 -28.48 -10.81
C LYS A 5 47.95 -27.57 -9.57
N LEU A 6 49.07 -26.97 -9.16
CA LEU A 6 49.08 -26.04 -8.01
C LEU A 6 48.34 -24.72 -8.32
N TYR A 7 48.49 -24.20 -9.57
CA TYR A 7 47.76 -22.99 -10.02
C TYR A 7 46.24 -23.23 -10.14
N ILE A 8 45.83 -24.41 -10.62
CA ILE A 8 44.39 -24.75 -10.75
C ILE A 8 43.75 -24.88 -9.34
N ILE A 9 44.44 -25.46 -8.39
CA ILE A 9 43.95 -25.57 -6.99
C ILE A 9 43.84 -24.21 -6.33
N SER A 10 44.80 -23.28 -6.57
CA SER A 10 44.74 -21.92 -6.00
C SER A 10 43.63 -21.07 -6.61
N VAL A 11 43.39 -21.19 -7.93
CA VAL A 11 42.26 -20.50 -8.60
C VAL A 11 40.91 -21.04 -8.15
N LEU A 12 40.77 -22.36 -7.94
CA LEU A 12 39.55 -22.95 -7.41
C LEU A 12 39.29 -22.53 -5.95
N ALA A 13 40.34 -22.40 -5.13
CA ALA A 13 40.23 -21.94 -3.74
C ALA A 13 39.81 -20.46 -3.66
N VAL A 14 40.28 -19.60 -4.56
CA VAL A 14 39.87 -18.19 -4.64
C VAL A 14 38.43 -18.06 -5.15
N LEU A 15 37.99 -18.89 -6.08
CA LEU A 15 36.58 -18.95 -6.53
C LEU A 15 35.63 -19.45 -5.44
N LEU A 16 36.07 -20.40 -4.61
CA LEU A 16 35.28 -20.89 -3.48
C LEU A 16 35.23 -19.87 -2.31
N LEU A 17 36.27 -19.05 -2.10
CA LEU A 17 36.26 -17.98 -1.10
C LEU A 17 35.43 -16.78 -1.54
N SER A 18 35.28 -16.52 -2.84
CA SER A 18 34.44 -15.39 -3.32
C SER A 18 32.94 -15.62 -3.17
N THR A 19 32.49 -16.88 -3.00
CA THR A 19 31.08 -17.21 -2.75
C THR A 19 30.67 -17.03 -1.28
N ILE A 20 31.64 -16.85 -0.36
CA ILE A 20 31.37 -16.68 1.10
C ILE A 20 31.23 -15.21 1.48
N LEU A 21 31.63 -14.26 0.63
CA LEU A 21 31.71 -12.82 0.92
C LEU A 21 30.59 -11.96 0.33
N TYR A 22 29.59 -12.55 -0.32
CA TYR A 22 28.35 -11.81 -0.56
C TYR A 22 27.49 -11.98 0.67
N PRO A 23 27.19 -10.89 1.43
CA PRO A 23 26.13 -10.95 2.41
C PRO A 23 24.87 -11.34 1.65
N LYS A 24 24.41 -12.58 1.84
CA LYS A 24 23.01 -12.90 1.53
C LYS A 24 22.22 -11.95 2.42
N HIS A 25 21.60 -10.94 1.83
CA HIS A 25 20.48 -10.29 2.46
C HIS A 25 19.43 -11.39 2.65
N GLN A 26 19.53 -12.10 3.76
CA GLN A 26 18.40 -12.86 4.26
C GLN A 26 17.40 -11.78 4.66
N ALA A 27 16.33 -11.64 3.88
CA ALA A 27 15.15 -10.99 4.38
C ALA A 27 14.75 -11.78 5.64
N HIS A 28 15.16 -11.30 6.81
CA HIS A 28 14.69 -11.85 8.06
C HIS A 28 13.21 -11.55 8.12
N ALA A 29 12.41 -12.61 8.06
CA ALA A 29 11.01 -12.52 8.39
C ALA A 29 10.93 -11.90 9.80
N VAL A 30 10.01 -10.97 9.97
CA VAL A 30 9.55 -10.49 11.26
C VAL A 30 9.35 -11.75 12.14
N THR A 31 9.91 -11.80 13.36
CA THR A 31 9.87 -13.00 14.20
C THR A 31 8.42 -13.50 14.32
N GLU A 32 8.23 -14.83 14.35
CA GLU A 32 6.87 -15.42 14.38
C GLU A 32 6.13 -15.20 15.72
N GLU A 33 6.82 -14.69 16.74
CA GLU A 33 6.29 -14.56 18.10
C GLU A 33 5.50 -13.24 18.28
N ALA A 34 4.33 -13.37 18.92
CA ALA A 34 3.55 -12.23 19.36
C ALA A 34 4.28 -11.42 20.44
N TRP A 35 3.99 -10.13 20.55
CA TRP A 35 4.57 -9.31 21.63
C TRP A 35 3.77 -9.46 22.92
N ASP A 36 4.47 -9.54 24.04
CA ASP A 36 3.87 -9.60 25.38
C ASP A 36 3.12 -8.30 25.74
N ASN A 37 3.63 -7.15 25.28
CA ASN A 37 3.07 -5.85 25.55
C ASN A 37 2.96 -5.03 24.26
N ALA A 38 1.96 -4.16 24.22
CA ALA A 38 1.82 -3.22 23.13
C ALA A 38 2.89 -2.13 23.16
N VAL A 39 3.12 -1.53 22.01
CA VAL A 39 3.93 -0.32 21.86
C VAL A 39 3.00 0.85 21.47
N THR A 40 3.08 1.94 22.21
CA THR A 40 2.43 3.19 21.83
C THR A 40 3.49 4.16 21.29
N VAL A 41 3.31 4.59 20.03
CA VAL A 41 4.19 5.56 19.38
C VAL A 41 3.43 6.85 19.15
N TYR A 42 3.86 7.88 19.82
CA TYR A 42 3.29 9.24 19.68
C TYR A 42 4.00 10.00 18.58
N GLY A 43 3.26 10.85 17.87
CA GLY A 43 3.89 11.85 17.00
C GLY A 43 4.76 12.82 17.83
N ALA A 44 5.91 13.22 17.29
CA ALA A 44 6.89 14.04 18.01
C ALA A 44 6.34 15.38 18.53
N ALA A 45 5.33 15.96 17.87
CA ALA A 45 4.65 17.18 18.33
C ALA A 45 4.03 17.05 19.73
N LEU A 46 3.68 15.81 20.14
CA LEU A 46 3.07 15.54 21.44
C LEU A 46 4.10 15.48 22.60
N GLN A 47 5.39 15.48 22.29
CA GLN A 47 6.45 15.38 23.30
C GLN A 47 6.39 16.57 24.29
N ASN A 48 6.07 17.75 23.80
CA ASN A 48 6.00 18.98 24.57
C ASN A 48 4.56 19.48 24.80
N ASN A 49 3.55 18.66 24.49
CA ASN A 49 2.14 19.00 24.66
C ASN A 49 1.43 17.89 25.45
N SER A 50 1.47 17.98 26.78
CA SER A 50 0.90 16.96 27.67
C SER A 50 -0.60 16.80 27.48
N SER A 51 -1.35 17.88 27.28
CA SER A 51 -2.81 17.83 27.08
C SER A 51 -3.18 17.05 25.81
N ALA A 52 -2.53 17.36 24.68
CA ALA A 52 -2.76 16.64 23.43
C ALA A 52 -2.29 15.18 23.51
N LYS A 53 -1.19 14.93 24.23
CA LYS A 53 -0.68 13.57 24.47
C LYS A 53 -1.69 12.75 25.28
N ASP A 54 -2.21 13.30 26.39
CA ASP A 54 -3.18 12.61 27.26
C ASP A 54 -4.49 12.32 26.50
N ALA A 55 -4.98 13.29 25.72
CA ALA A 55 -6.14 13.10 24.86
C ALA A 55 -5.89 11.96 23.83
N THR A 56 -4.74 12.00 23.14
CA THR A 56 -4.38 10.96 22.16
C THR A 56 -4.18 9.59 22.82
N SER A 57 -3.60 9.55 24.04
CA SER A 57 -3.45 8.30 24.83
C SER A 57 -4.80 7.64 25.13
N ASN A 58 -5.80 8.43 25.48
CA ASN A 58 -7.15 7.95 25.74
C ASN A 58 -7.78 7.37 24.47
N LEU A 59 -7.64 8.05 23.32
CA LEU A 59 -8.13 7.59 22.03
C LEU A 59 -7.47 6.28 21.57
N LEU A 60 -6.19 6.12 21.86
CA LEU A 60 -5.42 4.90 21.55
C LEU A 60 -5.70 3.74 22.52
N GLY A 61 -6.27 4.02 23.69
CA GLY A 61 -6.40 3.05 24.76
C GLY A 61 -5.04 2.63 25.34
N THR A 62 -4.08 3.57 25.42
CA THR A 62 -2.74 3.33 25.96
C THR A 62 -2.81 2.83 27.39
N LYS A 63 -2.01 1.82 27.72
CA LYS A 63 -1.93 1.19 29.06
C LYS A 63 -0.59 1.49 29.72
N ASN A 64 -0.53 1.42 31.04
CA ASN A 64 0.72 1.59 31.80
C ASN A 64 1.77 0.52 31.48
N SER A 65 1.34 -0.63 30.96
CA SER A 65 2.24 -1.72 30.53
C SER A 65 2.82 -1.50 29.14
N ASP A 66 2.29 -0.56 28.36
CA ASP A 66 2.76 -0.32 27.01
C ASP A 66 4.15 0.33 27.02
N LYS A 67 5.05 -0.14 26.15
CA LYS A 67 6.26 0.59 25.83
C LYS A 67 5.88 1.86 25.07
N THR A 68 6.42 3.01 25.46
CA THR A 68 6.09 4.29 24.81
C THR A 68 7.32 4.92 24.16
N THR A 69 7.17 5.44 22.95
CA THR A 69 8.20 6.16 22.22
C THR A 69 7.58 7.25 21.33
N TYR A 70 8.41 7.94 20.54
CA TYR A 70 7.96 8.99 19.62
C TYR A 70 8.49 8.74 18.22
N VAL A 71 7.64 8.98 17.23
CA VAL A 71 8.06 9.03 15.82
C VAL A 71 8.46 10.47 15.47
N THR A 72 9.68 10.62 14.94
CA THR A 72 10.31 11.91 14.64
C THR A 72 10.36 12.17 13.13
N ALA A 73 10.76 13.40 12.76
CA ALA A 73 11.03 13.76 11.36
C ALA A 73 12.14 12.90 10.74
N ASP A 74 13.14 12.50 11.52
CA ASP A 74 14.21 11.60 11.06
C ASP A 74 13.66 10.19 10.78
N ASP A 75 12.72 9.70 11.61
CA ASP A 75 12.03 8.43 11.38
C ASP A 75 11.17 8.50 10.10
N LEU A 76 10.45 9.60 9.85
CA LEU A 76 9.71 9.79 8.60
C LEU A 76 10.64 9.75 7.39
N ASN A 77 11.77 10.44 7.46
CA ASN A 77 12.75 10.41 6.38
C ASN A 77 13.32 8.99 6.18
N LYS A 78 13.64 8.30 7.26
CA LYS A 78 14.18 6.94 7.23
C LYS A 78 13.23 5.95 6.58
N TYR A 79 11.98 5.89 7.06
CA TYR A 79 11.02 4.86 6.64
C TYR A 79 10.23 5.24 5.38
N LEU A 80 9.92 6.53 5.22
CA LEU A 80 8.98 6.99 4.19
C LEU A 80 9.66 7.84 3.12
N ASN A 81 10.96 8.15 3.27
CA ASN A 81 11.67 9.10 2.41
C ASN A 81 10.96 10.47 2.32
N MET A 82 10.34 10.90 3.43
CA MET A 82 9.57 12.14 3.52
C MET A 82 10.30 13.17 4.37
N GLN A 83 10.36 14.41 3.90
CA GLN A 83 10.82 15.56 4.67
C GLN A 83 9.66 16.14 5.47
N SER A 84 9.87 16.36 6.76
CA SER A 84 8.89 16.93 7.68
C SER A 84 9.56 17.62 8.84
N SER A 85 8.77 18.22 9.74
CA SER A 85 9.25 18.74 11.02
C SER A 85 8.51 18.07 12.18
N ASN A 86 9.16 18.00 13.34
CA ASN A 86 8.60 17.32 14.51
C ASN A 86 7.30 17.94 15.02
N ASP A 87 7.11 19.23 14.85
CA ASP A 87 5.95 20.00 15.34
C ASP A 87 4.64 19.70 14.60
N VAL A 88 4.69 19.10 13.42
CA VAL A 88 3.50 18.70 12.65
C VAL A 88 3.15 17.22 12.81
N LEU A 89 4.01 16.41 13.43
CA LEU A 89 3.81 14.97 13.59
C LEU A 89 2.91 14.70 14.82
N LYS A 90 1.61 14.53 14.58
CA LYS A 90 0.61 14.38 15.65
C LYS A 90 -0.12 13.05 15.61
N SER A 91 -0.31 12.43 14.41
CA SER A 91 -0.93 11.09 14.34
C SER A 91 -0.05 10.07 15.06
N SER A 92 -0.71 9.25 15.88
CA SER A 92 -0.07 8.34 16.81
C SER A 92 -0.68 6.95 16.68
N ILE A 93 0.02 5.93 17.14
CA ILE A 93 -0.44 4.54 17.10
C ILE A 93 -0.26 3.83 18.43
N ARG A 94 -1.10 2.83 18.64
CA ARG A 94 -0.88 1.74 19.58
C ARG A 94 -0.92 0.43 18.81
N ILE A 95 0.12 -0.39 18.95
CA ILE A 95 0.25 -1.62 18.20
C ILE A 95 0.67 -2.79 19.09
N THR A 96 0.10 -3.95 18.82
CA THR A 96 0.55 -5.23 19.37
C THR A 96 0.71 -6.19 18.19
N LYS A 97 1.89 -6.78 18.05
CA LYS A 97 2.07 -7.90 17.12
C LYS A 97 1.35 -9.12 17.64
N THR A 98 0.58 -9.76 16.80
CA THR A 98 -0.21 -10.95 17.10
C THR A 98 0.46 -12.21 16.56
N SER A 99 -0.07 -13.37 16.87
CA SER A 99 0.44 -14.65 16.38
C SER A 99 0.29 -14.75 14.86
N LYS A 100 1.21 -15.47 14.22
CA LYS A 100 1.19 -15.71 12.78
C LYS A 100 -0.17 -16.25 12.31
N GLY A 101 -0.69 -15.63 11.23
CA GLY A 101 -1.98 -15.97 10.64
C GLY A 101 -3.19 -15.35 11.34
N SER A 102 -2.99 -14.44 12.32
CA SER A 102 -4.09 -13.69 12.95
C SER A 102 -4.61 -12.54 12.06
N GLY A 103 -3.84 -12.16 11.07
CA GLY A 103 -4.15 -11.06 10.17
C GLY A 103 -3.93 -9.68 10.76
N LEU A 104 -4.08 -8.67 9.91
CA LEU A 104 -3.90 -7.25 10.27
C LEU A 104 -5.24 -6.62 10.64
N ASN A 105 -5.45 -6.40 11.94
CA ASN A 105 -6.59 -5.65 12.45
C ASN A 105 -6.22 -4.19 12.66
N LEU A 106 -6.91 -3.28 12.00
CA LEU A 106 -6.63 -1.85 12.09
C LEU A 106 -7.91 -1.08 12.43
N THR A 107 -7.79 -0.19 13.40
CA THR A 107 -8.85 0.73 13.82
C THR A 107 -8.31 2.15 13.76
N ILE A 108 -9.08 3.08 13.19
CA ILE A 108 -8.83 4.50 13.27
C ILE A 108 -9.87 5.08 14.23
N ASN A 109 -9.43 5.58 15.38
CA ASN A 109 -10.32 6.26 16.32
C ASN A 109 -10.37 7.76 15.95
N GLN A 110 -11.55 8.22 15.57
CA GLN A 110 -11.83 9.59 15.13
C GLN A 110 -12.82 10.31 16.04
N ASP A 111 -12.87 9.93 17.33
CA ASP A 111 -13.79 10.56 18.30
C ASP A 111 -13.44 12.02 18.60
N GLN A 112 -12.22 12.48 18.28
CA GLN A 112 -11.78 13.87 18.39
C GLN A 112 -11.20 14.38 17.07
N GLY A 113 -9.91 14.12 16.78
CA GLY A 113 -9.28 14.53 15.53
C GLY A 113 -9.51 13.53 14.41
N GLN A 114 -9.56 14.03 13.17
CA GLN A 114 -9.78 13.22 11.98
C GLN A 114 -8.45 12.86 11.30
N ILE A 115 -8.34 11.65 10.80
CA ILE A 115 -7.32 11.28 9.82
C ILE A 115 -7.90 11.57 8.44
N THR A 116 -7.42 12.64 7.80
CA THR A 116 -8.13 13.26 6.67
C THR A 116 -7.77 12.69 5.30
N LYS A 117 -6.59 12.05 5.16
CA LYS A 117 -6.11 11.56 3.85
C LYS A 117 -5.97 10.04 3.76
N VAL A 118 -5.61 9.39 4.86
CA VAL A 118 -5.30 7.96 4.83
C VAL A 118 -6.44 7.17 5.44
N THR A 119 -7.12 6.37 4.63
CA THR A 119 -8.18 5.48 5.11
C THR A 119 -7.60 4.21 5.75
N LYS A 120 -8.44 3.51 6.51
CA LYS A 120 -8.13 2.19 7.08
C LYS A 120 -7.60 1.22 6.03
N ASP A 121 -8.24 1.18 4.87
CA ASP A 121 -7.89 0.27 3.79
C ASP A 121 -6.57 0.63 3.13
N THR A 122 -6.28 1.92 2.99
CA THR A 122 -4.99 2.40 2.48
C THR A 122 -3.85 2.04 3.44
N TYR A 123 -4.04 2.20 4.75
CA TYR A 123 -3.05 1.73 5.74
C TYR A 123 -2.83 0.23 5.65
N LYS A 124 -3.89 -0.58 5.59
CA LYS A 124 -3.77 -2.04 5.49
C LYS A 124 -2.96 -2.45 4.25
N ASN A 125 -3.26 -1.87 3.09
CA ASN A 125 -2.51 -2.12 1.86
C ASN A 125 -1.02 -1.82 2.01
N ALA A 126 -0.68 -0.64 2.55
CA ALA A 126 0.71 -0.22 2.74
C ALA A 126 1.43 -1.09 3.77
N LEU A 127 0.81 -1.42 4.90
CA LEU A 127 1.41 -2.26 5.93
C LEU A 127 1.69 -3.68 5.43
N MET A 128 0.78 -4.28 4.67
CA MET A 128 1.02 -5.58 4.03
C MET A 128 2.21 -5.53 3.05
N THR A 129 2.36 -4.45 2.29
CA THR A 129 3.50 -4.22 1.40
C THR A 129 4.81 -4.10 2.18
N ALA A 130 4.79 -3.44 3.34
CA ALA A 130 5.93 -3.35 4.24
C ALA A 130 6.27 -4.70 4.94
N GLY A 131 5.42 -5.73 4.81
CA GLY A 131 5.59 -7.04 5.43
C GLY A 131 4.98 -7.16 6.82
N ILE A 132 4.17 -6.19 7.25
CA ILE A 132 3.46 -6.21 8.53
C ILE A 132 2.06 -6.80 8.28
N GLN A 133 1.85 -8.02 8.76
CA GLN A 133 0.72 -8.84 8.37
C GLN A 133 -0.13 -9.34 9.55
N ASP A 134 0.47 -9.47 10.73
CA ASP A 134 -0.16 -10.01 11.94
C ASP A 134 -0.01 -9.02 13.09
N ALA A 135 -0.96 -8.08 13.20
CA ALA A 135 -0.93 -7.06 14.24
C ALA A 135 -2.32 -6.47 14.51
N ASP A 136 -2.54 -6.03 15.75
CA ASP A 136 -3.64 -5.17 16.14
C ASP A 136 -3.13 -3.73 16.24
N VAL A 137 -3.63 -2.84 15.39
CA VAL A 137 -3.20 -1.44 15.29
C VAL A 137 -4.37 -0.50 15.56
N THR A 138 -4.21 0.42 16.50
CA THR A 138 -5.10 1.55 16.69
C THR A 138 -4.37 2.82 16.31
N ILE A 139 -4.99 3.66 15.48
CA ILE A 139 -4.49 4.96 15.03
C ILE A 139 -5.40 6.04 15.57
N ALA A 140 -4.82 7.11 16.09
CA ALA A 140 -5.59 8.28 16.56
C ALA A 140 -4.76 9.56 16.53
N SER A 141 -5.47 10.68 16.58
CA SER A 141 -4.94 12.01 16.87
C SER A 141 -5.99 12.80 17.63
N SER A 142 -5.58 13.67 18.52
CA SER A 142 -6.49 14.62 19.20
C SER A 142 -6.85 15.85 18.34
N GLU A 143 -6.24 15.98 17.17
CA GLU A 143 -6.46 17.05 16.20
C GLU A 143 -6.53 16.46 14.77
N ASP A 144 -7.09 17.21 13.83
CA ASP A 144 -7.14 16.81 12.43
C ASP A 144 -5.73 16.74 11.82
N VAL A 145 -5.43 15.63 11.17
CA VAL A 145 -4.10 15.34 10.60
C VAL A 145 -4.23 14.57 9.27
N THR A 146 -3.18 14.55 8.49
CA THR A 146 -3.15 13.78 7.23
C THR A 146 -2.95 12.28 7.46
N GLY A 147 -2.12 11.88 8.42
CA GLY A 147 -1.99 10.49 8.89
C GLY A 147 -0.64 9.82 8.64
N GLU A 148 0.25 10.38 7.84
CA GLU A 148 1.50 9.73 7.43
C GLU A 148 2.42 9.36 8.61
N SER A 149 2.45 10.18 9.68
CA SER A 149 3.28 9.86 10.86
C SER A 149 2.82 8.59 11.59
N ALA A 150 1.55 8.21 11.47
CA ALA A 150 1.07 6.94 12.03
C ALA A 150 1.71 5.73 11.32
N LEU A 151 1.88 5.78 9.99
CA LEU A 151 2.54 4.70 9.25
C LEU A 151 4.01 4.53 9.70
N ALA A 152 4.77 5.63 9.78
CA ALA A 152 6.13 5.61 10.30
C ALA A 152 6.18 5.12 11.77
N GLY A 153 5.15 5.47 12.57
CA GLY A 153 5.00 5.00 13.95
C GLY A 153 4.88 3.49 14.05
N VAL A 154 4.21 2.83 13.11
CA VAL A 154 4.14 1.36 13.08
C VAL A 154 5.55 0.78 12.86
N TYR A 155 6.31 1.27 11.90
CA TYR A 155 7.67 0.80 11.64
C TYR A 155 8.61 1.05 12.82
N LYS A 156 8.47 2.22 13.47
CA LYS A 156 9.19 2.54 14.70
C LYS A 156 8.90 1.55 15.82
N ALA A 157 7.65 1.12 15.98
CA ALA A 157 7.27 0.15 16.99
C ALA A 157 7.97 -1.20 16.79
N PHE A 158 8.07 -1.68 15.55
CA PHE A 158 8.77 -2.92 15.23
C PHE A 158 10.27 -2.82 15.55
N GLU A 159 10.94 -1.72 15.16
CA GLU A 159 12.34 -1.49 15.54
C GLU A 159 12.55 -1.44 17.07
N GLU A 160 11.66 -0.77 17.79
CA GLU A 160 11.72 -0.69 19.26
C GLU A 160 11.57 -2.04 19.95
N GLN A 161 11.01 -3.02 19.27
CA GLN A 161 10.94 -4.41 19.71
C GLN A 161 12.12 -5.26 19.22
N GLY A 162 13.09 -4.64 18.52
CA GLY A 162 14.28 -5.32 18.01
C GLY A 162 14.05 -6.10 16.72
N GLU A 163 12.93 -5.85 16.04
CA GLU A 163 12.64 -6.45 14.73
C GLU A 163 13.23 -5.61 13.60
N GLU A 164 13.79 -6.28 12.61
CA GLU A 164 14.34 -5.59 11.44
C GLU A 164 13.22 -5.12 10.52
N VAL A 165 13.22 -3.83 10.20
CA VAL A 165 12.28 -3.22 9.25
C VAL A 165 13.03 -2.91 7.96
N ASP A 166 12.64 -3.57 6.87
CA ASP A 166 13.23 -3.37 5.55
C ASP A 166 12.83 -2.00 4.98
N SER A 167 13.80 -1.08 4.93
CA SER A 167 13.59 0.28 4.47
C SER A 167 13.14 0.36 3.00
N SER A 168 13.53 -0.58 2.14
CA SER A 168 13.08 -0.57 0.74
C SER A 168 11.59 -0.89 0.66
N ARG A 169 11.12 -1.87 1.41
CA ARG A 169 9.70 -2.22 1.48
C ARG A 169 8.84 -1.12 2.11
N THR A 170 9.33 -0.45 3.17
CA THR A 170 8.57 0.66 3.78
C THR A 170 8.47 1.87 2.86
N GLN A 171 9.50 2.14 2.05
CA GLN A 171 9.46 3.20 1.05
C GLN A 171 8.49 2.87 -0.09
N VAL A 172 8.46 1.62 -0.56
CA VAL A 172 7.44 1.19 -1.54
C VAL A 172 6.03 1.25 -0.96
N ALA A 173 5.85 0.86 0.30
CA ALA A 173 4.58 0.99 0.99
C ALA A 173 4.10 2.45 1.09
N GLN A 174 5.02 3.38 1.34
CA GLN A 174 4.72 4.82 1.32
C GLN A 174 4.38 5.30 -0.10
N GLU A 175 5.10 4.83 -1.12
CA GLU A 175 4.79 5.18 -2.51
C GLU A 175 3.41 4.65 -2.93
N GLU A 176 3.04 3.45 -2.48
CA GLU A 176 1.70 2.88 -2.65
C GLU A 176 0.63 3.76 -1.99
N LEU A 177 0.83 4.12 -0.73
CA LEU A 177 -0.08 5.01 0.00
C LEU A 177 -0.25 6.35 -0.72
N SER A 178 0.85 6.95 -1.17
CA SER A 178 0.84 8.22 -1.90
C SER A 178 0.12 8.09 -3.25
N THR A 179 0.33 6.99 -3.96
CA THR A 179 -0.32 6.68 -5.24
C THR A 179 -1.84 6.54 -5.05
N ILE A 180 -2.28 5.79 -4.03
CA ILE A 180 -3.70 5.64 -3.71
C ILE A 180 -4.33 7.00 -3.39
N ASN A 181 -3.68 7.80 -2.55
CA ASN A 181 -4.18 9.12 -2.18
C ASN A 181 -4.26 10.07 -3.37
N GLN A 182 -3.23 10.09 -4.23
CA GLN A 182 -3.22 10.92 -5.43
C GLN A 182 -4.35 10.52 -6.39
N ILE A 183 -4.48 9.25 -6.71
CA ILE A 183 -5.55 8.75 -7.59
C ILE A 183 -6.92 9.05 -6.98
N THR A 184 -7.07 8.92 -5.66
CA THR A 184 -8.31 9.23 -4.96
C THR A 184 -8.68 10.70 -5.07
N GLU A 185 -7.74 11.62 -4.84
CA GLU A 185 -8.02 13.06 -4.95
C GLU A 185 -8.32 13.49 -6.41
N GLU A 186 -7.62 12.91 -7.40
CA GLU A 186 -7.85 13.18 -8.82
C GLU A 186 -9.23 12.69 -9.31
N ASN A 187 -9.79 11.64 -8.69
CA ASN A 187 -11.08 11.06 -9.08
C ASN A 187 -12.21 11.37 -8.08
N LYS A 188 -11.96 12.24 -7.10
CA LYS A 188 -12.92 12.58 -6.05
C LYS A 188 -14.21 13.15 -6.62
N GLY A 189 -15.33 12.53 -6.28
CA GLY A 189 -16.64 12.92 -6.77
C GLY A 189 -16.97 12.45 -8.21
N GLN A 190 -16.06 11.72 -8.86
CA GLN A 190 -16.33 11.09 -10.13
C GLN A 190 -17.30 9.91 -9.93
N GLU A 191 -18.34 9.85 -10.75
CA GLU A 191 -19.33 8.77 -10.69
C GLU A 191 -18.69 7.42 -11.01
N GLY A 192 -19.00 6.41 -10.20
CA GLY A 192 -18.41 5.07 -10.36
C GLY A 192 -17.04 4.88 -9.70
N PHE A 193 -16.49 5.91 -9.04
CA PHE A 193 -15.24 5.81 -8.27
C PHE A 193 -15.50 5.69 -6.77
N SER A 194 -14.75 4.79 -6.12
CA SER A 194 -14.49 4.85 -4.68
C SER A 194 -13.05 4.45 -4.37
N GLN A 195 -12.53 5.00 -3.28
CA GLN A 195 -11.20 4.62 -2.78
C GLN A 195 -11.16 3.13 -2.38
N SER A 196 -12.27 2.58 -1.92
CA SER A 196 -12.39 1.15 -1.58
C SER A 196 -12.23 0.24 -2.81
N GLN A 197 -12.82 0.61 -3.98
CA GLN A 197 -12.59 -0.12 -5.24
C GLN A 197 -11.13 -0.03 -5.69
N LEU A 198 -10.48 1.14 -5.56
CA LEU A 198 -9.06 1.32 -5.89
C LEU A 198 -8.17 0.48 -4.97
N ASN A 199 -8.40 0.51 -3.66
CA ASN A 199 -7.68 -0.32 -2.69
C ASN A 199 -7.80 -1.81 -3.01
N LYS A 200 -9.02 -2.27 -3.35
CA LYS A 200 -9.27 -3.66 -3.77
C LYS A 200 -8.50 -4.01 -5.05
N THR A 201 -8.55 -3.15 -6.05
CA THR A 201 -7.85 -3.32 -7.32
C THR A 201 -6.35 -3.53 -7.12
N ILE A 202 -5.74 -2.70 -6.27
CA ILE A 202 -4.30 -2.78 -5.97
C ILE A 202 -4.00 -4.05 -5.17
N ALA A 203 -4.79 -4.38 -4.15
CA ALA A 203 -4.61 -5.60 -3.35
C ALA A 203 -4.70 -6.88 -4.21
N GLU A 204 -5.73 -6.98 -5.05
CA GLU A 204 -5.91 -8.13 -5.97
C GLU A 204 -4.81 -8.20 -7.03
N SER A 205 -4.33 -7.07 -7.53
CA SER A 205 -3.22 -7.02 -8.49
C SER A 205 -1.92 -7.52 -7.84
N LYS A 206 -1.60 -7.07 -6.65
CA LYS A 206 -0.44 -7.54 -5.87
C LYS A 206 -0.55 -9.04 -5.56
N GLN A 207 -1.74 -9.51 -5.15
CA GLN A 207 -1.99 -10.93 -4.91
C GLN A 207 -1.75 -11.77 -6.17
N ALA A 208 -2.29 -11.35 -7.32
CA ALA A 208 -2.12 -12.06 -8.58
C ALA A 208 -0.64 -12.13 -9.04
N VAL A 209 0.16 -11.09 -8.77
CA VAL A 209 1.61 -11.08 -9.00
C VAL A 209 2.31 -12.05 -8.05
N ALA A 210 1.95 -12.05 -6.76
CA ALA A 210 2.51 -12.97 -5.76
C ALA A 210 2.21 -14.44 -6.09
N GLU A 211 1.01 -14.76 -6.58
CA GLU A 211 0.59 -16.11 -6.98
C GLU A 211 1.38 -16.67 -8.18
N LYS A 212 1.99 -15.82 -9.00
CA LYS A 212 2.84 -16.23 -10.14
C LYS A 212 4.26 -16.69 -9.73
N SER A 213 4.61 -16.63 -8.46
CA SER A 213 5.82 -17.21 -7.83
C SER A 213 7.15 -16.91 -8.54
N GLY A 214 7.29 -15.77 -9.21
CA GLY A 214 8.49 -15.46 -9.98
C GLY A 214 8.57 -14.02 -10.43
N ASN A 215 9.56 -13.71 -11.27
CA ASN A 215 9.70 -12.40 -11.89
C ASN A 215 8.62 -12.21 -12.96
N VAL A 216 7.58 -11.46 -12.62
CA VAL A 216 6.52 -11.06 -13.53
C VAL A 216 6.99 -9.81 -14.29
N THR A 217 6.89 -9.83 -15.62
CA THR A 217 7.30 -8.68 -16.44
C THR A 217 6.36 -7.50 -16.27
N ILE A 218 6.83 -6.28 -16.55
CA ILE A 218 6.00 -5.06 -16.51
C ILE A 218 4.75 -5.21 -17.39
N ASN A 219 4.86 -5.82 -18.57
CA ASN A 219 3.72 -6.05 -19.44
C ASN A 219 2.68 -7.00 -18.81
N GLU A 220 3.13 -8.05 -18.13
CA GLU A 220 2.23 -8.96 -17.41
C GLU A 220 1.58 -8.26 -16.20
N ILE A 221 2.33 -7.44 -15.44
CA ILE A 221 1.77 -6.62 -14.35
C ILE A 221 0.73 -5.67 -14.92
N THR A 222 1.00 -5.00 -16.04
CA THR A 222 0.05 -4.10 -16.71
C THR A 222 -1.24 -4.83 -17.09
N ASN A 223 -1.14 -6.04 -17.66
CA ASN A 223 -2.30 -6.85 -18.00
C ASN A 223 -3.11 -7.27 -16.76
N ILE A 224 -2.43 -7.64 -15.67
CA ILE A 224 -3.08 -7.96 -14.38
C ILE A 224 -3.82 -6.73 -13.84
N VAL A 225 -3.17 -5.57 -13.81
CA VAL A 225 -3.77 -4.32 -13.30
C VAL A 225 -5.00 -3.93 -14.14
N ASN A 226 -4.90 -3.97 -15.47
CA ASN A 226 -6.03 -3.69 -16.35
C ASN A 226 -7.21 -4.62 -16.11
N GLN A 227 -6.94 -5.93 -15.95
CA GLN A 227 -7.99 -6.91 -15.63
C GLN A 227 -8.64 -6.59 -14.29
N LYS A 228 -7.86 -6.20 -13.25
CA LYS A 228 -8.42 -5.87 -11.93
C LYS A 228 -9.16 -4.53 -11.93
N ILE A 229 -8.78 -3.58 -12.76
CA ILE A 229 -9.52 -2.35 -13.01
C ILE A 229 -10.90 -2.67 -13.62
N GLU A 230 -10.94 -3.56 -14.60
CA GLU A 230 -12.19 -4.04 -15.22
C GLU A 230 -13.07 -4.80 -14.21
N ASP A 231 -12.50 -5.78 -13.50
CA ASP A 231 -13.19 -6.61 -12.49
C ASP A 231 -13.84 -5.75 -11.39
N ASN A 232 -13.26 -4.58 -11.10
CA ASN A 232 -13.72 -3.67 -10.05
C ASN A 232 -14.52 -2.45 -10.57
N GLY A 233 -14.85 -2.42 -11.87
CA GLY A 233 -15.72 -1.39 -12.45
C GLY A 233 -15.06 -0.02 -12.61
N LEU A 234 -13.72 0.04 -12.68
CA LEU A 234 -12.95 1.29 -12.74
C LEU A 234 -12.46 1.64 -14.16
N THR A 235 -12.85 0.90 -15.20
CA THR A 235 -12.35 1.05 -16.58
C THR A 235 -12.56 2.47 -17.15
N ASN A 236 -13.69 3.10 -16.81
CA ASN A 236 -14.01 4.44 -17.31
C ASN A 236 -13.57 5.57 -16.36
N VAL A 237 -12.89 5.23 -15.29
CA VAL A 237 -12.52 6.13 -14.22
C VAL A 237 -11.01 6.32 -14.14
N ILE A 238 -10.26 5.21 -14.15
CA ILE A 238 -8.80 5.20 -14.04
C ILE A 238 -8.19 5.39 -15.43
N ASN A 239 -7.35 6.43 -15.59
CA ASN A 239 -6.66 6.73 -16.84
C ASN A 239 -5.29 6.04 -16.94
N ASP A 240 -4.69 6.06 -18.15
CA ASP A 240 -3.41 5.38 -18.43
C ASP A 240 -2.25 5.82 -17.52
N ASN A 241 -2.21 7.11 -17.13
CA ASN A 241 -1.16 7.59 -16.21
C ASN A 241 -1.34 6.97 -14.81
N GLN A 242 -2.57 6.88 -14.33
CA GLN A 242 -2.90 6.25 -13.05
C GLN A 242 -2.64 4.74 -13.08
N ILE A 243 -2.93 4.06 -14.21
CA ILE A 243 -2.55 2.67 -14.43
C ILE A 243 -1.04 2.50 -14.30
N ASN A 244 -0.27 3.34 -14.97
CA ASN A 244 1.20 3.31 -14.91
C ASN A 244 1.72 3.54 -13.48
N MET A 245 1.11 4.41 -12.70
CA MET A 245 1.47 4.61 -11.28
C MET A 245 1.28 3.33 -10.47
N ILE A 246 0.12 2.66 -10.63
CA ILE A 246 -0.17 1.39 -9.95
C ILE A 246 0.82 0.30 -10.38
N VAL A 247 1.08 0.16 -11.69
CA VAL A 247 2.03 -0.81 -12.24
C VAL A 247 3.43 -0.61 -11.67
N ASN A 248 3.90 0.65 -11.60
CA ASN A 248 5.22 0.98 -11.07
C ASN A 248 5.37 0.61 -9.59
N VAL A 249 4.36 0.86 -8.77
CA VAL A 249 4.38 0.47 -7.35
C VAL A 249 4.44 -1.05 -7.20
N ILE A 250 3.65 -1.79 -7.97
CA ILE A 250 3.64 -3.26 -7.91
C ILE A 250 4.96 -3.85 -8.41
N ASP A 251 5.55 -3.30 -9.48
CA ASP A 251 6.86 -3.72 -9.99
C ASP A 251 7.97 -3.48 -8.97
N LYS A 252 7.96 -2.33 -8.28
CA LYS A 252 8.89 -2.05 -7.17
C LYS A 252 8.70 -3.01 -6.01
N ALA A 253 7.45 -3.25 -5.59
CA ALA A 253 7.15 -4.22 -4.53
C ALA A 253 7.68 -5.61 -4.85
N GLN A 254 7.56 -6.06 -6.11
CA GLN A 254 8.14 -7.33 -6.57
C GLN A 254 9.66 -7.30 -6.49
N LYS A 255 10.32 -6.25 -6.98
CA LYS A 255 11.79 -6.10 -6.98
C LYS A 255 12.37 -6.07 -5.57
N ASP A 256 11.66 -5.48 -4.62
CA ASP A 256 12.04 -5.42 -3.20
C ASP A 256 11.61 -6.67 -2.41
N GLY A 257 11.21 -7.73 -3.13
CA GLY A 257 10.98 -9.05 -2.55
C GLY A 257 9.73 -9.18 -1.68
N VAL A 258 8.75 -8.28 -1.82
CA VAL A 258 7.47 -8.36 -1.08
C VAL A 258 6.75 -9.67 -1.40
N PHE A 259 6.86 -10.16 -2.66
CA PHE A 259 6.18 -11.35 -3.15
C PHE A 259 7.11 -12.56 -3.29
N SER A 260 8.19 -12.65 -2.50
CA SER A 260 9.16 -13.72 -2.59
C SER A 260 9.25 -14.56 -1.31
N GLY A 261 9.66 -15.85 -1.47
CA GLY A 261 9.90 -16.76 -0.37
C GLY A 261 8.66 -17.11 0.47
N GLU A 262 8.84 -17.30 1.78
CA GLU A 262 7.75 -17.61 2.72
C GLU A 262 6.78 -16.43 2.87
N ASN A 263 7.27 -15.20 2.76
CA ASN A 263 6.47 -13.99 2.83
C ASN A 263 5.37 -13.95 1.75
N ALA A 264 5.60 -14.53 0.58
CA ALA A 264 4.61 -14.57 -0.50
C ALA A 264 3.33 -15.31 -0.10
N LYS A 265 3.44 -16.42 0.65
CA LYS A 265 2.28 -17.20 1.09
C LYS A 265 1.45 -16.43 2.11
N ASP A 266 2.12 -15.83 3.08
CA ASP A 266 1.46 -15.03 4.11
C ASP A 266 0.82 -13.79 3.50
N PHE A 267 1.51 -13.13 2.56
CA PHE A 267 0.96 -12.02 1.79
C PHE A 267 -0.30 -12.41 1.00
N ILE A 268 -0.28 -13.55 0.29
CA ILE A 268 -1.44 -14.05 -0.47
C ILE A 268 -2.62 -14.32 0.45
N ASN A 269 -2.42 -14.99 1.58
CA ASN A 269 -3.48 -15.31 2.52
C ASN A 269 -4.08 -14.03 3.13
N ASN A 270 -3.26 -13.14 3.64
CA ASN A 270 -3.70 -11.88 4.23
C ASN A 270 -4.38 -10.96 3.21
N SER A 271 -3.90 -10.95 1.95
CA SER A 271 -4.56 -10.22 0.87
C SER A 271 -5.95 -10.77 0.56
N LYS A 272 -6.14 -12.11 0.58
CA LYS A 272 -7.46 -12.72 0.40
C LYS A 272 -8.43 -12.32 1.51
N ASP A 273 -8.00 -12.38 2.75
CA ASP A 273 -8.82 -12.00 3.89
C ASP A 273 -9.17 -10.51 3.85
N TYR A 274 -8.20 -9.66 3.51
CA TYR A 274 -8.42 -8.23 3.34
C TYR A 274 -9.41 -7.92 2.21
N VAL A 275 -9.25 -8.54 1.03
CA VAL A 275 -10.18 -8.37 -0.10
C VAL A 275 -11.59 -8.85 0.27
N ASN A 276 -11.71 -9.98 0.99
CA ASN A 276 -12.98 -10.48 1.48
C ASN A 276 -13.67 -9.50 2.45
N ASP A 277 -12.91 -8.79 3.27
CA ASP A 277 -13.47 -7.77 4.17
C ASP A 277 -13.87 -6.51 3.40
N LEU A 278 -13.09 -6.08 2.41
CA LEU A 278 -13.42 -4.94 1.55
C LEU A 278 -14.77 -5.13 0.85
N VAL A 279 -15.01 -6.29 0.26
CA VAL A 279 -16.28 -6.55 -0.48
C VAL A 279 -17.51 -6.60 0.41
N LYS A 280 -17.33 -6.76 1.73
CA LYS A 280 -18.43 -6.70 2.70
C LYS A 280 -18.73 -5.27 3.14
N SER A 281 -17.84 -4.32 2.92
CA SER A 281 -18.04 -2.91 3.30
C SER A 281 -19.20 -2.29 2.52
N ASP A 282 -19.95 -1.42 3.18
CA ASP A 282 -21.07 -0.74 2.54
C ASP A 282 -20.58 0.23 1.46
N GLU A 283 -19.44 0.89 1.68
CA GLU A 283 -18.80 1.78 0.68
C GLU A 283 -18.51 1.04 -0.63
N PHE A 284 -17.92 -0.16 -0.55
CA PHE A 284 -17.64 -0.96 -1.75
C PHE A 284 -18.91 -1.40 -2.46
N LYS A 285 -19.94 -1.85 -1.70
CA LYS A 285 -21.24 -2.29 -2.27
C LYS A 285 -21.95 -1.14 -2.97
N ASP A 286 -21.99 0.04 -2.36
CA ASP A 286 -22.61 1.23 -2.94
C ASP A 286 -21.88 1.70 -4.21
N ALA A 287 -20.56 1.71 -4.17
CA ALA A 287 -19.75 2.09 -5.34
C ALA A 287 -19.92 1.09 -6.49
N LYS A 288 -19.90 -0.21 -6.19
CA LYS A 288 -20.11 -1.26 -7.19
C LYS A 288 -21.48 -1.14 -7.84
N LYS A 289 -22.55 -0.93 -7.05
CA LYS A 289 -23.89 -0.71 -7.56
C LYS A 289 -23.97 0.49 -8.49
N LYS A 290 -23.36 1.63 -8.11
CA LYS A 290 -23.30 2.83 -8.97
C LYS A 290 -22.56 2.58 -10.28
N ALA A 291 -21.45 1.83 -10.24
CA ALA A 291 -20.70 1.45 -11.44
C ALA A 291 -21.50 0.53 -12.37
N GLU A 292 -22.24 -0.43 -11.80
CA GLU A 292 -23.13 -1.32 -12.55
C GLU A 292 -24.31 -0.56 -13.16
N ASP A 293 -24.95 0.36 -12.42
CA ASP A 293 -26.04 1.19 -12.89
C ASP A 293 -25.55 2.09 -14.06
N LEU A 294 -24.35 2.70 -13.92
CA LEU A 294 -23.74 3.49 -15.00
C LEU A 294 -23.45 2.65 -16.25
N GLY A 295 -22.94 1.43 -16.05
CA GLY A 295 -22.68 0.48 -17.14
C GLY A 295 -23.96 0.08 -17.87
N ASN A 296 -25.06 -0.13 -17.16
CA ASN A 296 -26.37 -0.41 -17.74
C ASN A 296 -26.94 0.80 -18.48
N ASP A 297 -26.84 2.00 -17.92
CA ASP A 297 -27.26 3.25 -18.58
C ASP A 297 -26.50 3.49 -19.88
N ILE A 298 -25.20 3.21 -19.91
CA ILE A 298 -24.39 3.30 -21.14
C ILE A 298 -24.84 2.23 -22.14
N LYS A 299 -25.09 1.00 -21.71
CA LYS A 299 -25.56 -0.10 -22.55
C LYS A 299 -26.93 0.21 -23.15
N ASP A 300 -27.85 0.75 -22.37
CA ASP A 300 -29.19 1.15 -22.84
C ASP A 300 -29.11 2.30 -23.85
N LYS A 301 -28.22 3.28 -23.60
CA LYS A 301 -27.95 4.37 -24.57
C LYS A 301 -27.28 3.87 -25.84
N LEU A 302 -26.41 2.85 -25.76
CA LEU A 302 -25.79 2.21 -26.94
C LEU A 302 -26.78 1.39 -27.78
N GLN A 303 -27.90 0.95 -27.22
CA GLN A 303 -28.99 0.28 -27.92
C GLN A 303 -29.99 1.27 -28.57
N ASP A 304 -29.91 2.57 -28.22
CA ASP A 304 -30.72 3.62 -28.86
C ASP A 304 -30.14 3.92 -30.25
N GLU A 305 -30.90 3.64 -31.31
CA GLU A 305 -30.51 3.89 -32.69
C GLU A 305 -30.08 5.36 -32.93
N GLY A 306 -30.69 6.31 -32.19
CA GLY A 306 -30.33 7.74 -32.26
C GLY A 306 -28.97 8.10 -31.65
N PHE A 307 -28.44 7.26 -30.74
CA PHE A 307 -27.12 7.46 -30.15
C PHE A 307 -25.98 7.21 -31.16
N TRP A 308 -26.09 6.14 -31.94
CA TRP A 308 -25.11 5.82 -32.98
C TRP A 308 -25.08 6.86 -34.06
N ASP A 309 -26.25 7.39 -34.47
CA ASP A 309 -26.32 8.48 -35.44
C ASP A 309 -25.60 9.74 -34.95
N LYS A 310 -25.72 10.10 -33.68
CA LYS A 310 -25.00 11.22 -33.06
C LYS A 310 -23.49 11.01 -33.05
N ILE A 311 -23.02 9.83 -32.73
CA ILE A 311 -21.58 9.49 -32.76
C ILE A 311 -21.04 9.55 -34.20
N VAL A 312 -21.73 8.92 -35.15
CA VAL A 312 -21.33 8.94 -36.55
C VAL A 312 -21.27 10.37 -37.08
N ASN A 313 -22.23 11.22 -36.73
CA ASN A 313 -22.23 12.61 -37.14
C ASN A 313 -21.11 13.43 -36.48
N ALA A 314 -20.85 13.23 -35.18
CA ALA A 314 -19.73 13.86 -34.49
C ALA A 314 -18.37 13.45 -35.09
N ILE A 315 -18.20 12.18 -35.44
CA ILE A 315 -17.00 11.70 -36.15
C ILE A 315 -16.85 12.33 -37.50
N LYS A 316 -17.94 12.42 -38.29
CA LYS A 316 -17.94 13.13 -39.60
C LYS A 316 -17.57 14.59 -39.47
N ASP A 317 -18.08 15.29 -38.47
CA ASP A 317 -17.79 16.70 -38.23
C ASP A 317 -16.30 16.88 -37.81
N ILE A 318 -15.71 15.99 -37.05
CA ILE A 318 -14.28 15.98 -36.73
C ILE A 318 -13.46 15.78 -38.03
N PHE A 319 -13.81 14.79 -38.88
CA PHE A 319 -13.12 14.56 -40.14
C PHE A 319 -13.24 15.74 -41.09
N ASN A 320 -14.41 16.39 -41.20
CA ASN A 320 -14.62 17.56 -41.98
C ASN A 320 -13.81 18.76 -41.46
N SER A 321 -13.72 18.94 -40.18
CA SER A 321 -12.91 19.99 -39.52
C SER A 321 -11.41 19.78 -39.78
N ILE A 322 -10.92 18.55 -39.71
CA ILE A 322 -9.54 18.21 -40.05
C ILE A 322 -9.26 18.42 -41.54
N ALA A 323 -10.16 17.99 -42.41
CA ALA A 323 -10.02 18.20 -43.88
C ALA A 323 -10.00 19.68 -44.28
N ASN A 324 -10.67 20.55 -43.52
CA ASN A 324 -10.66 21.99 -43.72
C ASN A 324 -9.42 22.72 -43.20
N LEU A 325 -8.66 22.07 -42.28
CA LEU A 325 -7.38 22.59 -41.80
C LEU A 325 -6.22 22.35 -42.77
N PHE A 326 -6.40 21.45 -43.74
CA PHE A 326 -5.40 21.11 -44.77
C PHE A 326 -5.77 21.64 -46.18
N LYS A 327 -6.78 22.51 -46.30
CA LYS A 327 -7.06 23.32 -47.48
C LYS A 327 -6.57 24.75 -47.31
#